data_8f5a356ea5247ba4f70b00cf350dedb9
#
_entry.id   8f5a356ea5247ba4f70b00cf350dedb9
#
_cell.length_a   1.000
_cell.length_b   1.000
_cell.length_c   1.000
_cell.angle_alpha   90.00
_cell.angle_beta   90.00
_cell.angle_gamma   90.00
#
_symmetry.space_group_name_H-M   'P 1'
#
loop_
_entity.id
_entity.type
_entity.pdbx_description
1 polymer ?
#
loop_
_entity_poly.entity_id
_entity_poly.type
_entity_poly.pdbx_seq_one_letter_code
_entity_poly.pdbx_strand_id
1 'polypeptide(L)' 'MTQNNALSIKLRLKGGSGPNANWHWEILDADGKVVNTGSAVGPEHKAFATARIAKEKLEQSSSR' A
#
# COMPACT_ATOMS: atom_id res chain seq x y z
N MET A 1 -9.39 -6.39 21.25
CA MET A 1 -9.29 -6.31 20.89
C MET A 1 -9.01 -5.84 20.07
N THR A 2 -8.74 -5.48 19.72
CA THR A 2 -8.48 -4.84 19.10
C THR A 2 -7.96 -4.98 18.05
N GLN A 3 -7.89 -4.80 17.23
CA GLN A 3 -7.42 -4.90 16.30
C GLN A 3 -6.90 -3.99 15.80
N ASN A 4 -6.32 -3.56 15.83
CA ASN A 4 -5.67 -2.69 15.47
C ASN A 4 -4.97 -2.76 14.31
N ASN A 5 -5.02 -3.60 13.58
CA ASN A 5 -4.37 -3.72 12.41
C ASN A 5 -5.23 -3.31 11.32
N ALA A 6 -6.01 -2.30 11.38
CA ALA A 6 -6.84 -1.86 10.31
C ALA A 6 -6.06 -1.00 9.36
N LEU A 7 -5.07 -1.58 8.72
CA LEU A 7 -4.29 -0.88 7.72
C LEU A 7 -5.06 -0.82 6.42
N SER A 8 -4.93 0.27 5.69
CA SER A 8 -5.54 0.38 4.38
C SER A 8 -4.53 0.82 3.36
N ILE A 9 -4.83 0.56 2.10
CA ILE A 9 -3.94 0.89 1.00
C ILE A 9 -4.59 1.94 0.14
N LYS A 10 -3.82 2.94 -0.25
CA LYS A 10 -4.25 3.97 -1.14
C LYS A 10 -3.35 3.98 -2.34
N LEU A 11 -3.93 3.97 -3.52
CA LEU A 11 -3.15 4.01 -4.75
C LEU A 11 -3.39 5.32 -5.46
N ARG A 12 -2.33 5.86 -6.05
CA ARG A 12 -2.41 7.08 -6.81
C ARG A 12 -1.66 6.92 -8.09
N LEU A 13 -2.27 7.26 -9.20
CA LEU A 13 -1.59 7.23 -10.48
C LEU A 13 -0.73 8.47 -10.59
N LYS A 14 0.57 8.27 -10.74
CA LYS A 14 1.49 9.38 -10.86
C LYS A 14 1.73 9.79 -12.31
N GLY A 15 1.69 8.85 -13.21
CA GLY A 15 1.89 9.14 -14.62
C GLY A 15 1.92 7.88 -15.42
N GLY A 16 1.91 8.01 -16.73
CA GLY A 16 1.90 6.86 -17.61
C GLY A 16 0.52 6.25 -17.68
N SER A 17 0.43 5.14 -18.35
CA SER A 17 -0.82 4.41 -18.45
C SER A 17 -0.56 2.97 -18.81
N GLY A 18 -1.53 2.09 -18.52
CA GLY A 18 -1.44 0.69 -18.86
C GLY A 18 -0.25 0.03 -18.22
N PRO A 19 0.49 -0.77 -18.97
CA PRO A 19 1.59 -1.52 -18.39
C PRO A 19 2.78 -0.65 -17.98
N ASN A 20 2.77 0.62 -18.37
CA ASN A 20 3.86 1.52 -17.99
C ASN A 20 3.41 2.58 -17.01
N ALA A 21 2.28 2.40 -16.38
CA ALA A 21 1.80 3.36 -15.42
C ALA A 21 2.69 3.39 -14.18
N ASN A 22 2.87 4.59 -13.66
CA ASN A 22 3.61 4.75 -12.41
C ASN A 22 2.61 4.99 -11.30
N TRP A 23 2.63 4.13 -10.32
CA TRP A 23 1.71 4.20 -9.20
C TRP A 23 2.45 4.50 -7.92
N HIS A 24 1.85 5.34 -7.10
CA HIS A 24 2.36 5.60 -5.77
C HIS A 24 1.37 5.00 -4.79
N TRP A 25 1.85 4.22 -3.85
CA TRP A 25 0.95 3.62 -2.87
C TRP A 25 1.32 4.10 -1.49
N GLU A 26 0.31 4.18 -0.66
CA GLU A 26 0.46 4.59 0.73
C GLU A 26 -0.29 3.61 1.59
N ILE A 27 0.29 3.28 2.73
CA ILE A 27 -0.38 2.43 3.69
C ILE A 27 -0.70 3.29 4.89
N LEU A 28 -1.98 3.27 5.29
CA LEU A 28 -2.46 4.12 6.35
C LEU A 28 -2.93 3.26 7.52
N ASP A 29 -2.78 3.79 8.72
CA ASP A 29 -3.26 3.07 9.89
C ASP A 29 -4.72 3.43 10.16
N ALA A 30 -5.24 2.97 11.28
CA ALA A 30 -6.64 3.20 11.62
C ALA A 30 -6.96 4.69 11.82
N ASP A 31 -5.96 5.46 12.13
CA ASP A 31 -6.12 6.89 12.33
C ASP A 31 -6.03 7.68 11.04
N GLY A 32 -5.75 7.02 9.93
CA GLY A 32 -5.56 7.69 8.67
C GLY A 32 -4.17 8.24 8.46
N LYS A 33 -3.23 7.81 9.28
CA LYS A 33 -1.87 8.28 9.19
C LYS A 33 -1.07 7.40 8.26
N VAL A 34 -0.28 7.99 7.39
CA VAL A 34 0.56 7.23 6.47
C VAL A 34 1.70 6.59 7.25
N VAL A 35 1.78 5.28 7.23
CA VAL A 35 2.83 4.56 7.93
C VAL A 35 3.87 3.96 7.00
N ASN A 36 3.57 3.90 5.72
CA ASN A 36 4.54 3.42 4.74
C ASN A 36 4.13 3.88 3.36
N THR A 37 5.09 4.05 2.48
CA THR A 37 4.81 4.45 1.12
C THR A 37 5.77 3.76 0.19
N GLY A 38 5.44 3.76 -1.08
CA GLY A 38 6.31 3.21 -2.09
C GLY A 38 5.75 3.48 -3.46
N SER A 39 6.38 2.91 -4.45
CA SER A 39 5.91 3.08 -5.82
C SER A 39 6.05 1.78 -6.59
N ALA A 40 5.31 1.68 -7.67
CA ALA A 40 5.34 0.51 -8.51
C ALA A 40 5.04 0.92 -9.93
N VAL A 41 5.57 0.18 -10.87
CA VAL A 41 5.34 0.43 -12.28
C VAL A 41 4.59 -0.75 -12.83
N GLY A 42 3.51 -0.48 -13.56
CA GLY A 42 2.73 -1.53 -14.17
C GLY A 42 1.24 -1.25 -14.04
N PRO A 43 0.42 -2.23 -14.35
CA PRO A 43 -1.02 -2.04 -14.21
C PRO A 43 -1.42 -1.93 -12.75
N GLU A 44 -2.60 -1.41 -12.54
CA GLU A 44 -3.07 -1.13 -11.19
C GLU A 44 -3.04 -2.36 -10.28
N HIS A 45 -3.43 -3.50 -10.79
CA HIS A 45 -3.47 -4.68 -9.95
C HIS A 45 -2.08 -5.11 -9.48
N LYS A 46 -1.05 -4.81 -10.27
CA LYS A 46 0.31 -5.10 -9.84
C LYS A 46 0.77 -4.13 -8.78
N ALA A 47 0.39 -2.87 -8.93
CA ALA A 47 0.71 -1.87 -7.91
C ALA A 47 0.04 -2.23 -6.60
N PHE A 48 -1.20 -2.65 -6.68
CA PHE A 48 -1.92 -3.04 -5.48
C PHE A 48 -1.28 -4.26 -4.82
N ALA A 49 -0.84 -5.22 -5.62
CA ALA A 49 -0.18 -6.41 -5.08
C ALA A 49 1.10 -6.03 -4.35
N THR A 50 1.86 -5.11 -4.91
CA THR A 50 3.08 -4.65 -4.28
C THR A 50 2.79 -3.97 -2.93
N ALA A 51 1.78 -3.13 -2.92
CA ALA A 51 1.39 -2.44 -1.70
C ALA A 51 0.89 -3.44 -0.65
N ARG A 52 0.17 -4.45 -1.09
CA ARG A 52 -0.34 -5.46 -0.21
C ARG A 52 0.76 -6.25 0.48
N ILE A 53 1.80 -6.56 -0.26
CA ILE A 53 2.95 -7.25 0.32
C ILE A 53 3.58 -6.37 1.41
N ALA A 54 3.73 -5.09 1.13
CA ALA A 54 4.29 -4.17 2.10
C ALA A 54 3.39 -4.06 3.33
N LYS A 55 2.08 -4.04 3.10
CA LYS A 55 1.13 -3.99 4.19
C LYS A 55 1.23 -5.23 5.08
N GLU A 56 1.36 -6.39 4.46
CA GLU A 56 1.49 -7.63 5.21
C GLU A 56 2.75 -7.66 6.04
N LYS A 57 3.83 -7.12 5.51
CA LYS A 57 5.06 -7.05 6.27
C LYS A 57 4.92 -6.16 7.48
N LEU A 58 4.20 -5.06 7.35
CA LEU A 58 3.95 -4.19 8.46
C LEU A 58 3.09 -4.88 9.52
N GLU A 59 2.12 -5.62 9.09
CA GLU A 59 1.26 -6.35 10.01
C GLU A 59 2.04 -7.39 10.77
N GLN A 60 2.92 -8.09 10.10
CA GLN A 60 3.75 -9.07 10.76
C GLN A 60 4.70 -8.44 11.74
N SER A 61 5.27 -7.33 11.36
CA SER A 61 6.21 -6.64 12.21
C SER A 61 5.57 -6.12 13.46
N SER A 62 4.32 -5.69 13.40
CA SER A 62 3.69 -5.16 14.57
C SER A 62 2.94 -6.19 15.37
N SER A 63 2.84 -7.40 14.90
CA SER A 63 2.12 -8.36 15.67
C SER A 63 3.02 -9.05 16.59
N ARG A 64 3.57 -8.63 17.47
CA ARG A 64 4.43 -9.32 18.32
C ARG A 64 3.94 -9.36 19.55
#